data_f490fc436082612c771d9c2587faf062
#
_entry.id   f490fc436082612c771d9c2587faf062
#
_cell.length_a   1.000
_cell.length_b   1.000
_cell.length_c   1.000
_cell.angle_alpha   90.00
_cell.angle_beta   90.00
_cell.angle_gamma   90.00
#
_symmetry.space_group_name_H-M   'P 1'
#
loop_
_entity.id
_entity.type
_entity.pdbx_description
1 polymer ?
#
loop_
_entity_poly.entity_id
_entity_poly.type
_entity_poly.pdbx_seq_one_letter_code
_entity_poly.pdbx_strand_id
1 'polypeptide(L)'
;MVEQKRLQLDKAMTRKLGSNHLSLMRTLAKLTSILFAFVFLGMQFVPSSTTPKTSATTGVHMAEVINPQVGAILDRSCQDCHSSRTAWPWYSHVAPLSWIVSKHVSAGREILDFSDWANQPPSADERMLICDAVSDGRMPLPEYTLIHRNARLSKRDVELICNWASAPSAPMTSQQVNRGNLSTSESACRSHCEGRVSKLPKAANTVEGKELVRRTLNEN
;
A
#
# COMPACT_ATOMS: atom_id res chain seq x y z
N MET A 1 -23.84 -8.58 74.77
CA MET A 1 -22.37 -8.80 74.66
C MET A 1 -22.03 -9.83 73.56
N VAL A 2 -22.77 -10.90 73.34
CA VAL A 2 -22.51 -11.97 72.36
C VAL A 2 -22.76 -11.47 70.92
N GLU A 3 -23.80 -10.69 70.71
CA GLU A 3 -24.19 -10.20 69.36
C GLU A 3 -23.18 -9.18 68.74
N GLN A 4 -22.62 -8.32 69.58
CA GLN A 4 -21.56 -7.41 69.13
C GLN A 4 -20.29 -8.15 68.69
N LYS A 5 -19.98 -9.27 69.33
CA LYS A 5 -18.83 -10.10 68.97
C LYS A 5 -19.02 -10.81 67.63
N ARG A 6 -20.25 -11.26 67.30
CA ARG A 6 -20.60 -11.82 65.99
C ARG A 6 -20.46 -10.80 64.87
N LEU A 7 -21.00 -9.60 65.07
CA LEU A 7 -20.89 -8.52 64.07
C LEU A 7 -19.45 -8.11 63.76
N GLN A 8 -18.59 -8.12 64.76
CA GLN A 8 -17.17 -7.84 64.60
C GLN A 8 -16.43 -8.94 63.83
N LEU A 9 -16.77 -10.19 64.05
CA LEU A 9 -16.22 -11.35 63.35
C LEU A 9 -16.64 -11.38 61.87
N ASP A 10 -17.91 -11.08 61.56
CA ASP A 10 -18.39 -11.03 60.18
C ASP A 10 -17.74 -9.87 59.40
N LYS A 11 -17.57 -8.70 60.02
CA LYS A 11 -16.84 -7.57 59.39
C LYS A 11 -15.36 -7.88 59.18
N ALA A 12 -14.72 -8.59 60.07
CA ALA A 12 -13.33 -8.99 59.90
C ALA A 12 -13.15 -10.03 58.79
N MET A 13 -14.11 -10.96 58.69
CA MET A 13 -14.09 -12.05 57.69
C MET A 13 -14.35 -11.47 56.27
N THR A 14 -15.33 -10.57 56.10
CA THR A 14 -15.62 -9.88 54.82
C THR A 14 -14.46 -9.02 54.38
N ARG A 15 -13.79 -8.28 55.27
CA ARG A 15 -12.58 -7.52 54.97
C ARG A 15 -11.43 -8.39 54.49
N LYS A 16 -11.23 -9.56 55.14
CA LYS A 16 -10.16 -10.49 54.80
C LYS A 16 -10.40 -11.18 53.46
N LEU A 17 -11.66 -11.54 53.15
CA LEU A 17 -12.03 -12.07 51.82
C LEU A 17 -11.83 -11.02 50.74
N GLY A 18 -12.28 -9.75 50.95
CA GLY A 18 -12.11 -8.67 50.01
C GLY A 18 -10.62 -8.33 49.74
N SER A 19 -9.78 -8.34 50.79
CA SER A 19 -8.35 -8.06 50.62
C SER A 19 -7.62 -9.17 49.84
N ASN A 20 -7.98 -10.43 50.06
CA ASN A 20 -7.40 -11.58 49.36
C ASN A 20 -7.81 -11.56 47.85
N HIS A 21 -9.09 -11.29 47.56
CA HIS A 21 -9.57 -11.17 46.19
C HIS A 21 -8.88 -10.06 45.45
N LEU A 22 -8.71 -8.88 46.09
CA LEU A 22 -8.04 -7.75 45.50
C LEU A 22 -6.55 -8.01 45.23
N SER A 23 -5.86 -8.72 46.13
CA SER A 23 -4.47 -9.13 45.95
C SER A 23 -4.31 -10.14 44.82
N LEU A 24 -5.21 -11.11 44.71
CA LEU A 24 -5.23 -12.08 43.63
C LEU A 24 -5.44 -11.41 42.27
N MET A 25 -6.39 -10.46 42.16
CA MET A 25 -6.66 -9.72 40.96
C MET A 25 -5.43 -8.88 40.52
N ARG A 26 -4.73 -8.24 41.47
CA ARG A 26 -3.50 -7.53 41.21
C ARG A 26 -2.38 -8.45 40.74
N THR A 27 -2.25 -9.63 41.29
CA THR A 27 -1.25 -10.60 40.86
C THR A 27 -1.54 -11.12 39.44
N LEU A 28 -2.80 -11.48 39.17
CA LEU A 28 -3.23 -11.90 37.83
C LEU A 28 -2.99 -10.78 36.79
N ALA A 29 -3.34 -9.54 37.13
CA ALA A 29 -3.08 -8.40 36.22
C ALA A 29 -1.59 -8.21 35.95
N LYS A 30 -0.71 -8.38 36.93
CA LYS A 30 0.74 -8.33 36.71
C LYS A 30 1.22 -9.47 35.81
N LEU A 31 0.79 -10.69 36.06
CA LEU A 31 1.17 -11.86 35.26
C LEU A 31 0.70 -11.73 33.80
N THR A 32 -0.54 -11.29 33.59
CA THR A 32 -1.06 -11.05 32.23
C THR A 32 -0.30 -9.92 31.51
N SER A 33 0.07 -8.85 32.22
CA SER A 33 0.88 -7.76 31.64
C SER A 33 2.29 -8.24 31.27
N ILE A 34 2.92 -9.04 32.12
CA ILE A 34 4.24 -9.62 31.85
C ILE A 34 4.17 -10.55 30.63
N LEU A 35 3.16 -11.44 30.59
CA LEU A 35 2.96 -12.34 29.47
C LEU A 35 2.76 -11.54 28.16
N PHE A 36 1.92 -10.50 28.20
CA PHE A 36 1.70 -9.63 27.04
C PHE A 36 2.99 -8.96 26.57
N ALA A 37 3.81 -8.47 27.49
CA ALA A 37 5.11 -7.88 27.16
C ALA A 37 6.06 -8.89 26.51
N PHE A 38 6.11 -10.13 27.02
CA PHE A 38 6.93 -11.20 26.41
C PHE A 38 6.45 -11.59 25.01
N VAL A 39 5.14 -11.70 24.81
CA VAL A 39 4.57 -11.99 23.49
C VAL A 39 4.89 -10.83 22.52
N PHE A 40 4.69 -9.59 22.95
CA PHE A 40 5.00 -8.42 22.13
C PHE A 40 6.49 -8.37 21.75
N LEU A 41 7.39 -8.59 22.71
CA LEU A 41 8.83 -8.67 22.45
C LEU A 41 9.16 -9.83 21.51
N GLY A 42 8.56 -11.00 21.71
CA GLY A 42 8.77 -12.15 20.81
C GLY A 42 8.36 -11.86 19.37
N MET A 43 7.26 -11.13 19.17
CA MET A 43 6.80 -10.73 17.84
C MET A 43 7.81 -9.84 17.10
N GLN A 44 8.68 -9.09 17.80
CA GLN A 44 9.69 -8.22 17.16
C GLN A 44 10.80 -9.04 16.48
N PHE A 45 11.00 -10.30 16.86
CA PHE A 45 12.00 -11.19 16.25
C PHE A 45 11.49 -11.96 15.03
N VAL A 46 10.18 -11.88 14.75
CA VAL A 46 9.60 -12.50 13.53
C VAL A 46 9.79 -11.53 12.37
N PRO A 47 10.68 -11.86 11.39
CA PRO A 47 10.90 -10.99 10.26
C PRO A 47 9.62 -10.84 9.45
N SER A 48 9.31 -9.62 8.99
CA SER A 48 8.33 -9.43 7.94
C SER A 48 8.88 -10.10 6.68
N SER A 49 8.22 -11.14 6.20
CA SER A 49 8.67 -11.98 5.08
C SER A 49 8.75 -11.25 3.73
N THR A 50 8.38 -10.00 3.71
CA THR A 50 8.41 -9.14 2.54
C THR A 50 8.96 -7.77 2.94
N THR A 51 10.29 -7.65 3.04
CA THR A 51 10.90 -6.36 2.74
C THR A 51 10.86 -6.24 1.22
N PRO A 52 9.96 -5.44 0.65
CA PRO A 52 10.02 -5.16 -0.77
C PRO A 52 11.39 -4.57 -1.03
N LYS A 53 12.18 -5.22 -1.90
CA LYS A 53 13.49 -4.71 -2.27
C LYS A 53 13.30 -3.27 -2.72
N THR A 54 13.76 -2.33 -1.91
CA THR A 54 13.94 -0.96 -2.33
C THR A 54 15.05 -1.04 -3.38
N SER A 55 14.67 -1.18 -4.64
CA SER A 55 15.61 -0.92 -5.71
C SER A 55 16.01 0.53 -5.55
N ALA A 56 17.27 0.77 -5.24
CA ALA A 56 17.87 2.10 -5.22
C ALA A 56 17.99 2.68 -6.64
N THR A 57 17.02 2.37 -7.49
CA THR A 57 16.87 3.00 -8.78
C THR A 57 16.37 4.40 -8.49
N THR A 58 17.06 5.39 -8.95
CA THR A 58 16.74 6.82 -8.95
C THR A 58 15.28 6.98 -9.40
N GLY A 59 14.34 6.86 -8.45
CA GLY A 59 12.93 6.87 -8.76
C GLY A 59 12.54 8.27 -9.22
N VAL A 60 12.10 8.38 -10.44
CA VAL A 60 11.58 9.62 -11.04
C VAL A 60 10.26 9.97 -10.36
N HIS A 61 10.01 11.24 -10.10
CA HIS A 61 8.71 11.69 -9.62
C HIS A 61 7.65 11.50 -10.71
N MET A 62 6.46 11.05 -10.36
CA MET A 62 5.38 10.86 -11.33
C MET A 62 5.01 12.18 -12.03
N ALA A 63 5.18 13.31 -11.36
CA ALA A 63 4.98 14.63 -11.94
C ALA A 63 5.93 14.95 -13.12
N GLU A 64 7.05 14.23 -13.25
CA GLU A 64 8.01 14.37 -14.35
C GLU A 64 7.72 13.40 -15.51
N VAL A 65 7.01 12.32 -15.22
CA VAL A 65 6.74 11.22 -16.17
C VAL A 65 5.43 11.40 -16.91
N ILE A 66 4.41 11.86 -16.18
CA ILE A 66 3.05 12.03 -16.70
C ILE A 66 2.61 13.50 -16.55
N ASN A 67 1.32 13.77 -16.73
CA ASN A 67 0.77 15.10 -16.45
C ASN A 67 1.17 15.58 -15.05
N PRO A 68 1.84 16.73 -14.87
CA PRO A 68 2.38 17.17 -13.59
C PRO A 68 1.36 17.26 -12.46
N GLN A 69 0.11 17.64 -12.76
CA GLN A 69 -0.95 17.74 -11.75
C GLN A 69 -1.36 16.37 -11.25
N VAL A 70 -1.56 15.41 -12.16
CA VAL A 70 -1.91 14.03 -11.81
C VAL A 70 -0.72 13.35 -11.14
N GLY A 71 0.49 13.53 -11.67
CA GLY A 71 1.71 12.98 -11.08
C GLY A 71 1.93 13.42 -9.64
N ALA A 72 1.71 14.70 -9.33
CA ALA A 72 1.80 15.19 -7.95
C ALA A 72 0.74 14.56 -7.03
N ILE A 73 -0.45 14.22 -7.54
CA ILE A 73 -1.46 13.50 -6.80
C ILE A 73 -1.01 12.05 -6.54
N LEU A 74 -0.50 11.36 -7.55
CA LEU A 74 0.01 9.99 -7.42
C LEU A 74 1.22 9.92 -6.49
N ASP A 75 2.14 10.88 -6.57
CA ASP A 75 3.30 10.97 -5.68
C ASP A 75 2.92 11.10 -4.20
N ARG A 76 1.91 11.90 -3.86
CA ARG A 76 1.51 12.10 -2.45
C ARG A 76 0.56 11.04 -1.91
N SER A 77 -0.16 10.32 -2.78
CA SER A 77 -1.29 9.48 -2.35
C SER A 77 -1.11 7.99 -2.66
N CYS A 78 -0.26 7.62 -3.62
CA CYS A 78 -0.20 6.27 -4.16
C CYS A 78 1.22 5.67 -4.14
N GLN A 79 2.27 6.47 -4.32
CA GLN A 79 3.64 5.99 -4.54
C GLN A 79 4.18 5.10 -3.42
N ASP A 80 3.78 5.33 -2.16
CA ASP A 80 4.29 4.57 -1.02
C ASP A 80 3.99 3.07 -1.13
N CYS A 81 2.82 2.72 -1.69
CA CYS A 81 2.43 1.34 -1.89
C CYS A 81 2.69 0.84 -3.32
N HIS A 82 2.69 1.72 -4.31
CA HIS A 82 2.71 1.35 -5.72
C HIS A 82 4.03 1.69 -6.43
N SER A 83 5.10 1.99 -5.71
CA SER A 83 6.42 2.23 -6.32
C SER A 83 7.57 1.74 -5.45
N SER A 84 8.77 1.69 -6.02
CA SER A 84 10.02 1.41 -5.27
C SER A 84 10.44 2.54 -4.32
N ARG A 85 9.73 3.68 -4.31
CA ARG A 85 10.02 4.87 -3.50
C ARG A 85 9.21 4.95 -2.21
N THR A 86 8.87 3.82 -1.62
CA THR A 86 8.15 3.76 -0.35
C THR A 86 8.90 4.53 0.75
N ALA A 87 8.24 5.53 1.34
CA ALA A 87 8.72 6.16 2.55
C ALA A 87 8.32 5.29 3.76
N TRP A 88 9.28 4.57 4.33
CA TRP A 88 9.03 3.67 5.46
C TRP A 88 8.93 4.46 6.77
N PRO A 89 7.74 4.67 7.35
CA PRO A 89 7.59 5.37 8.62
C PRO A 89 8.06 4.48 9.78
N TRP A 90 8.32 5.09 10.94
CA TRP A 90 8.84 4.36 12.10
C TRP A 90 7.98 3.17 12.53
N TYR A 91 6.66 3.27 12.43
CA TYR A 91 5.74 2.18 12.79
C TYR A 91 5.80 0.99 11.85
N SER A 92 6.31 1.17 10.63
CA SER A 92 6.53 0.07 9.68
C SER A 92 7.68 -0.87 10.09
N HIS A 93 8.42 -0.51 11.14
CA HIS A 93 9.49 -1.32 11.71
C HIS A 93 9.07 -2.04 12.99
N VAL A 94 7.83 -1.87 13.45
CA VAL A 94 7.32 -2.43 14.71
C VAL A 94 6.20 -3.43 14.43
N ALA A 95 6.40 -4.69 14.82
CA ALA A 95 5.35 -5.71 14.72
C ALA A 95 4.18 -5.40 15.69
N PRO A 96 2.93 -5.67 15.30
CA PRO A 96 2.49 -6.32 14.07
C PRO A 96 2.32 -5.37 12.87
N LEU A 97 2.44 -4.04 13.04
CA LEU A 97 2.23 -3.06 11.97
C LEU A 97 3.20 -3.26 10.80
N SER A 98 4.44 -3.66 11.07
CA SER A 98 5.43 -3.96 10.04
C SER A 98 4.94 -5.01 9.03
N TRP A 99 4.24 -6.04 9.50
CA TRP A 99 3.70 -7.10 8.62
C TRP A 99 2.56 -6.59 7.76
N ILE A 100 1.67 -5.77 8.35
CA ILE A 100 0.52 -5.18 7.64
C ILE A 100 1.02 -4.25 6.54
N VAL A 101 1.92 -3.32 6.87
CA VAL A 101 2.47 -2.36 5.91
C VAL A 101 3.22 -3.08 4.78
N SER A 102 4.09 -4.04 5.12
CA SER A 102 4.82 -4.83 4.11
C SER A 102 3.88 -5.60 3.18
N LYS A 103 2.81 -6.18 3.72
CA LYS A 103 1.79 -6.87 2.92
C LYS A 103 1.09 -5.91 1.96
N HIS A 104 0.67 -4.73 2.42
CA HIS A 104 0.01 -3.73 1.57
C HIS A 104 0.92 -3.23 0.45
N VAL A 105 2.19 -2.95 0.75
CA VAL A 105 3.18 -2.52 -0.26
C VAL A 105 3.44 -3.62 -1.29
N SER A 106 3.59 -4.87 -0.85
CA SER A 106 3.79 -6.00 -1.79
C SER A 106 2.57 -6.20 -2.68
N ALA A 107 1.38 -6.24 -2.12
CA ALA A 107 0.15 -6.40 -2.88
C ALA A 107 -0.11 -5.21 -3.82
N GLY A 108 0.19 -3.99 -3.37
CA GLY A 108 0.08 -2.80 -4.21
C GLY A 108 0.94 -2.89 -5.47
N ARG A 109 2.21 -3.26 -5.31
CA ARG A 109 3.14 -3.42 -6.44
C ARG A 109 2.81 -4.60 -7.35
N GLU A 110 2.25 -5.67 -6.80
CA GLU A 110 1.82 -6.82 -7.60
C GLU A 110 0.68 -6.45 -8.55
N ILE A 111 -0.25 -5.61 -8.10
CA ILE A 111 -1.40 -5.18 -8.91
C ILE A 111 -1.01 -4.05 -9.88
N LEU A 112 -0.19 -3.11 -9.41
CA LEU A 112 0.17 -1.90 -10.17
C LEU A 112 1.48 -1.34 -9.61
N ASP A 113 2.52 -1.28 -10.43
CA ASP A 113 3.84 -0.77 -10.04
C ASP A 113 4.27 0.40 -10.91
N PHE A 114 4.42 1.57 -10.28
CA PHE A 114 4.87 2.81 -10.94
C PHE A 114 6.38 2.88 -11.17
N SER A 115 7.14 1.91 -10.64
CA SER A 115 8.62 2.01 -10.56
C SER A 115 9.29 2.20 -11.90
N ASP A 116 8.72 1.67 -12.98
CA ASP A 116 9.29 1.72 -14.32
C ASP A 116 8.49 2.60 -15.31
N TRP A 117 7.57 3.40 -14.84
CA TRP A 117 6.74 4.24 -15.72
C TRP A 117 7.54 5.30 -16.51
N ALA A 118 8.75 5.62 -16.08
CA ALA A 118 9.65 6.48 -16.84
C ALA A 118 10.07 5.85 -18.19
N ASN A 119 10.23 4.51 -18.22
CA ASN A 119 10.61 3.76 -19.40
C ASN A 119 9.40 3.12 -20.09
N GLN A 120 8.41 2.72 -19.32
CA GLN A 120 7.19 2.08 -19.79
C GLN A 120 5.97 2.85 -19.26
N PRO A 121 5.51 3.88 -20.00
CA PRO A 121 4.35 4.67 -19.58
C PRO A 121 3.10 3.81 -19.37
N PRO A 122 2.21 4.21 -18.44
CA PRO A 122 1.04 3.42 -18.11
C PRO A 122 0.12 3.21 -19.32
N SER A 123 -0.33 1.98 -19.49
CA SER A 123 -1.35 1.62 -20.48
C SER A 123 -2.69 2.30 -20.19
N ALA A 124 -3.60 2.30 -21.16
CA ALA A 124 -4.95 2.81 -20.95
C ALA A 124 -5.70 2.03 -19.86
N ASP A 125 -5.49 0.71 -19.81
CA ASP A 125 -6.13 -0.16 -18.82
C ASP A 125 -5.63 0.13 -17.40
N GLU A 126 -4.33 0.32 -17.20
CA GLU A 126 -3.76 0.71 -15.90
C GLU A 126 -4.28 2.06 -15.43
N ARG A 127 -4.39 3.03 -16.34
CA ARG A 127 -4.96 4.35 -16.03
C ARG A 127 -6.42 4.25 -15.60
N MET A 128 -7.22 3.45 -16.31
CA MET A 128 -8.62 3.21 -15.97
C MET A 128 -8.77 2.47 -14.65
N LEU A 129 -7.89 1.50 -14.36
CA LEU A 129 -7.86 0.80 -13.07
C LEU A 129 -7.66 1.77 -11.90
N ILE A 130 -6.79 2.78 -12.06
CA ILE A 130 -6.59 3.83 -11.06
C ILE A 130 -7.88 4.65 -10.89
N CYS A 131 -8.48 5.12 -11.99
CA CYS A 131 -9.71 5.91 -11.93
C CYS A 131 -10.84 5.15 -11.23
N ASP A 132 -11.06 3.88 -11.56
CA ASP A 132 -12.07 3.04 -10.93
C ASP A 132 -11.81 2.88 -9.42
N ALA A 133 -10.56 2.62 -9.04
CA ALA A 133 -10.19 2.44 -7.64
C ALA A 133 -10.39 3.69 -6.78
N VAL A 134 -10.07 4.88 -7.32
CA VAL A 134 -10.24 6.14 -6.58
C VAL A 134 -11.69 6.62 -6.59
N SER A 135 -12.44 6.36 -7.68
CA SER A 135 -13.86 6.73 -7.78
C SER A 135 -14.73 5.92 -6.83
N ASP A 136 -14.42 4.64 -6.66
CA ASP A 136 -15.09 3.74 -5.71
C ASP A 136 -14.65 3.99 -4.25
N GLY A 137 -13.67 4.86 -4.02
CA GLY A 137 -13.11 5.13 -2.70
C GLY A 137 -12.34 3.95 -2.10
N ARG A 138 -11.95 2.95 -2.92
CA ARG A 138 -11.13 1.82 -2.49
C ARG A 138 -9.66 2.22 -2.28
N MET A 139 -9.20 3.24 -3.00
CA MET A 139 -7.84 3.80 -2.90
C MET A 139 -7.88 5.32 -2.76
N PRO A 140 -6.99 5.90 -1.95
CA PRO A 140 -6.05 5.25 -1.02
C PRO A 140 -6.77 4.54 0.13
N LEU A 141 -6.13 3.52 0.71
CA LEU A 141 -6.72 2.77 1.84
C LEU A 141 -7.14 3.70 2.99
N PRO A 142 -8.33 3.50 3.60
CA PRO A 142 -8.82 4.35 4.69
C PRO A 142 -7.85 4.41 5.88
N GLU A 143 -7.26 3.28 6.28
CA GLU A 143 -6.29 3.20 7.36
C GLU A 143 -5.01 3.97 7.06
N TYR A 144 -4.56 3.99 5.80
CA TYR A 144 -3.42 4.81 5.37
C TYR A 144 -3.74 6.30 5.50
N THR A 145 -4.90 6.74 5.03
CA THR A 145 -5.31 8.15 5.07
C THR A 145 -5.69 8.67 6.45
N LEU A 146 -5.88 7.78 7.45
CA LEU A 146 -6.04 8.19 8.85
C LEU A 146 -4.75 8.80 9.39
N ILE A 147 -3.61 8.20 9.04
CA ILE A 147 -2.28 8.63 9.50
C ILE A 147 -1.70 9.66 8.53
N HIS A 148 -1.83 9.45 7.22
CA HIS A 148 -1.32 10.31 6.15
C HIS A 148 -2.42 11.20 5.58
N ARG A 149 -2.79 12.25 6.29
CA ARG A 149 -3.92 13.13 5.92
C ARG A 149 -3.74 13.83 4.57
N ASN A 150 -2.50 14.12 4.19
CA ASN A 150 -2.16 14.71 2.91
C ASN A 150 -2.37 13.77 1.72
N ALA A 151 -2.48 12.47 1.96
CA ALA A 151 -2.77 11.46 0.94
C ALA A 151 -4.26 11.37 0.60
N ARG A 152 -5.14 12.06 1.33
CA ARG A 152 -6.57 12.08 1.04
C ARG A 152 -6.85 12.75 -0.28
N LEU A 153 -7.66 12.11 -1.10
CA LEU A 153 -8.11 12.65 -2.37
C LEU A 153 -9.34 13.55 -2.18
N SER A 154 -9.31 14.73 -2.78
CA SER A 154 -10.48 15.58 -2.95
C SER A 154 -11.28 15.12 -4.19
N LYS A 155 -12.54 15.55 -4.31
CA LYS A 155 -13.35 15.30 -5.52
C LYS A 155 -12.62 15.79 -6.79
N ARG A 156 -11.94 16.93 -6.71
CA ARG A 156 -11.18 17.49 -7.81
C ARG A 156 -9.98 16.59 -8.18
N ASP A 157 -9.30 15.99 -7.20
CA ASP A 157 -8.20 15.06 -7.47
C ASP A 157 -8.70 13.83 -8.25
N VAL A 158 -9.85 13.28 -7.82
CA VAL A 158 -10.49 12.14 -8.52
C VAL A 158 -10.86 12.52 -9.95
N GLU A 159 -11.47 13.69 -10.16
CA GLU A 159 -11.81 14.20 -11.49
C GLU A 159 -10.56 14.35 -12.38
N LEU A 160 -9.47 14.91 -11.84
CA LEU A 160 -8.21 15.05 -12.59
C LEU A 160 -7.63 13.70 -12.99
N ILE A 161 -7.63 12.73 -12.08
CA ILE A 161 -7.16 11.36 -12.36
C ILE A 161 -8.01 10.72 -13.45
N CYS A 162 -9.34 10.79 -13.34
CA CYS A 162 -10.24 10.13 -14.29
C CYS A 162 -10.22 10.79 -15.66
N ASN A 163 -10.10 12.10 -15.72
CA ASN A 163 -9.92 12.83 -16.99
C ASN A 163 -8.61 12.44 -17.69
N TRP A 164 -7.53 12.31 -16.92
CA TRP A 164 -6.26 11.82 -17.43
C TRP A 164 -6.33 10.37 -17.88
N ALA A 165 -7.03 9.50 -17.12
CA ALA A 165 -7.20 8.09 -17.45
C ALA A 165 -7.94 7.91 -18.78
N SER A 166 -8.96 8.71 -19.02
CA SER A 166 -9.81 8.65 -20.22
C SER A 166 -9.17 9.35 -21.44
N ALA A 167 -8.08 10.13 -21.23
CA ALA A 167 -7.45 10.82 -22.33
C ALA A 167 -6.80 9.83 -23.31
N PRO A 168 -6.93 10.04 -24.64
CA PRO A 168 -6.22 9.23 -25.62
C PRO A 168 -4.72 9.25 -25.28
N SER A 169 -4.06 8.09 -25.36
CA SER A 169 -2.60 8.04 -25.24
C SER A 169 -2.02 8.91 -26.36
N ALA A 170 -1.44 10.04 -26.02
CA ALA A 170 -0.73 10.83 -27.02
C ALA A 170 0.36 9.93 -27.63
N PRO A 171 0.46 9.80 -28.95
CA PRO A 171 1.57 9.09 -29.56
C PRO A 171 2.84 9.74 -29.03
N MET A 172 3.76 8.95 -28.51
CA MET A 172 5.07 9.38 -28.06
C MET A 172 5.72 10.17 -29.20
N THR A 173 5.62 11.48 -29.16
CA THR A 173 6.37 12.32 -30.11
C THR A 173 7.84 12.12 -29.79
N SER A 174 8.56 11.62 -30.76
CA SER A 174 9.99 11.29 -30.76
C SER A 174 10.92 12.50 -30.48
N GLN A 175 10.47 13.47 -29.69
CA GLN A 175 11.22 14.68 -29.34
C GLN A 175 11.98 14.61 -28.01
N GLN A 176 11.85 13.53 -27.25
CA GLN A 176 12.60 13.39 -26.00
C GLN A 176 13.88 12.54 -26.09
N VAL A 177 14.17 11.95 -27.27
CA VAL A 177 15.41 11.18 -27.48
C VAL A 177 16.59 12.05 -27.94
N ASN A 178 16.41 13.35 -28.16
CA ASN A 178 17.44 14.18 -28.80
C ASN A 178 18.06 15.24 -27.87
N ARG A 179 18.50 14.84 -26.67
CA ARG A 179 19.47 15.60 -25.86
C ARG A 179 20.74 14.79 -25.57
N GLY A 180 21.18 14.01 -26.51
CA GLY A 180 22.44 13.29 -26.35
C GLY A 180 22.82 12.52 -27.59
N ASN A 181 23.10 13.19 -28.70
CA ASN A 181 24.19 12.97 -29.62
C ASN A 181 23.95 13.71 -30.93
N LEU A 182 24.59 14.83 -31.05
CA LEU A 182 24.84 15.46 -32.32
C LEU A 182 26.15 14.88 -32.84
N SER A 183 26.11 13.92 -33.75
CA SER A 183 27.05 13.83 -34.89
C SER A 183 26.88 12.51 -35.64
N THR A 184 26.77 12.66 -36.95
CA THR A 184 27.12 11.74 -38.03
C THR A 184 26.23 10.59 -38.42
N SER A 185 25.81 10.74 -39.65
CA SER A 185 25.50 9.74 -40.69
C SER A 185 24.03 9.46 -40.95
N GLU A 186 23.49 10.38 -41.72
CA GLU A 186 22.43 10.14 -42.69
C GLU A 186 22.99 9.31 -43.84
N SER A 187 22.63 8.08 -43.91
CA SER A 187 22.51 7.22 -45.09
C SER A 187 22.70 5.75 -44.71
N ALA A 188 21.66 4.99 -44.55
CA ALA A 188 21.49 3.57 -44.84
C ALA A 188 20.40 2.95 -43.96
N CYS A 189 19.15 3.10 -44.34
CA CYS A 189 18.14 2.07 -44.04
C CYS A 189 16.86 2.30 -44.87
N ARG A 190 17.04 2.18 -46.17
CA ARG A 190 15.90 2.07 -47.08
C ARG A 190 16.07 0.74 -47.81
N SER A 191 15.77 -0.35 -47.14
CA SER A 191 15.48 -1.68 -47.73
C SER A 191 15.55 -2.75 -46.66
N HIS A 192 14.50 -2.99 -45.91
CA HIS A 192 14.17 -4.33 -45.34
C HIS A 192 12.99 -4.26 -44.32
N CYS A 193 11.88 -3.76 -44.74
CA CYS A 193 10.64 -3.92 -43.98
C CYS A 193 9.48 -4.34 -44.86
N GLU A 194 9.66 -5.50 -45.52
CA GLU A 194 8.54 -6.22 -46.09
C GLU A 194 8.63 -7.67 -45.60
N GLY A 195 7.64 -8.11 -44.84
CA GLY A 195 7.42 -9.52 -44.54
C GLY A 195 7.58 -9.94 -43.10
N ARG A 196 6.59 -9.68 -42.25
CA ARG A 196 6.10 -10.66 -41.29
C ARG A 196 4.91 -10.16 -40.48
N VAL A 197 3.74 -10.07 -41.12
CA VAL A 197 2.46 -10.07 -40.43
C VAL A 197 2.00 -11.52 -40.35
N SER A 198 2.18 -12.18 -39.23
CA SER A 198 1.35 -13.33 -38.83
C SER A 198 1.75 -13.85 -37.46
N LYS A 199 0.76 -13.88 -36.57
CA LYS A 199 0.68 -14.51 -35.25
C LYS A 199 0.83 -13.61 -34.04
N LEU A 200 -0.23 -12.85 -33.75
CA LEU A 200 -0.62 -12.55 -32.37
C LEU A 200 -1.71 -13.56 -31.95
N PRO A 201 -1.58 -14.21 -30.80
CA PRO A 201 -2.68 -14.98 -30.25
C PRO A 201 -3.73 -14.02 -29.69
N LYS A 202 -4.96 -14.16 -30.23
CA LYS A 202 -6.19 -13.64 -29.61
C LYS A 202 -6.42 -14.44 -28.32
N ALA A 203 -6.16 -13.88 -27.17
CA ALA A 203 -6.74 -14.33 -25.90
C ALA A 203 -6.53 -13.27 -24.82
N ALA A 204 -7.56 -12.61 -24.43
CA ALA A 204 -7.95 -12.24 -23.07
C ALA A 204 -8.96 -11.08 -23.09
N ASN A 205 -10.11 -11.33 -23.69
CA ASN A 205 -11.31 -10.56 -23.40
C ASN A 205 -12.37 -11.55 -22.90
N THR A 206 -12.09 -12.26 -21.83
CA THR A 206 -13.05 -13.12 -21.17
C THR A 206 -13.40 -12.54 -19.80
N VAL A 207 -14.69 -12.61 -19.50
CA VAL A 207 -15.37 -12.20 -18.27
C VAL A 207 -14.72 -12.81 -17.01
N GLU A 208 -13.92 -13.87 -17.17
CA GLU A 208 -13.20 -14.56 -16.09
C GLU A 208 -12.09 -13.74 -15.43
N GLY A 209 -11.41 -12.86 -16.15
CA GLY A 209 -10.35 -12.01 -15.55
C GLY A 209 -10.88 -11.01 -14.52
N LYS A 210 -12.11 -10.54 -14.72
CA LYS A 210 -12.76 -9.59 -13.77
C LYS A 210 -13.25 -10.28 -12.49
N GLU A 211 -13.57 -11.56 -12.56
CA GLU A 211 -14.05 -12.35 -11.43
C GLU A 211 -12.89 -12.78 -10.50
N LEU A 212 -11.71 -13.04 -11.07
CA LEU A 212 -10.52 -13.39 -10.29
C LEU A 212 -10.05 -12.22 -9.41
N VAL A 213 -10.06 -11.01 -9.97
CA VAL A 213 -9.71 -9.78 -9.22
C VAL A 213 -10.73 -9.49 -8.11
N ARG A 214 -12.01 -9.78 -8.32
CA ARG A 214 -13.06 -9.63 -7.31
C ARG A 214 -12.90 -10.62 -6.15
N ARG A 215 -12.51 -11.86 -6.41
CA ARG A 215 -12.33 -12.88 -5.35
C ARG A 215 -11.16 -12.58 -4.45
N THR A 216 -10.02 -12.16 -5.00
CA THR A 216 -8.83 -11.83 -4.21
C THR A 216 -9.00 -10.60 -3.32
N LEU A 217 -9.94 -9.70 -3.65
CA LEU A 217 -10.22 -8.51 -2.85
C LEU A 217 -11.29 -8.74 -1.77
N ASN A 218 -12.07 -9.83 -1.84
CA ASN A 218 -13.17 -10.11 -0.92
C ASN A 218 -12.83 -11.16 0.16
N GLU A 219 -11.65 -11.79 0.09
CA GLU A 219 -11.18 -12.80 1.05
C GLU A 219 -10.11 -12.27 2.03
N ASN A 220 -9.94 -10.95 2.12
CA ASN A 220 -9.13 -10.25 3.10
C ASN A 220 -9.98 -9.16 3.77
#